data_40bfa400ce45bee097e01594c1303fde
#
_entry.id   40bfa400ce45bee097e01594c1303fde
#
_cell.length_a   1.000
_cell.length_b   1.000
_cell.length_c   1.000
_cell.angle_alpha   90.00
_cell.angle_beta   90.00
_cell.angle_gamma   90.00
#
_symmetry.space_group_name_H-M   'P 1'
#
loop_
_entity.id
_entity.type
_entity.pdbx_description
1 polymer ?
#
loop_
_entity_poly.entity_id
_entity_poly.type
_entity_poly.pdbx_seq_one_letter_code
_entity_poly.pdbx_strand_id
1 'polypeptide(L)'
;MKHKSIVENVAKIIFTVCAVVAIFAVLSITIYMFLKGAPAFFKVGVLNLLFGTKWAPTAADPSYGILYIILTSIIGTAVSILIGVPIALLTAVFLTEVSNKKLSAVVQPAVELLAAIPSVIYGLLGLMILNPVLYKLEKHIFANSATHQF
;
A
#
# COMPACT_ATOMS: atom_id res chain seq x y z
N MET A 1 -32.88 -12.44 -30.74
CA MET A 1 -32.11 -13.34 -29.93
C MET A 1 -30.65 -13.50 -30.40
N LYS A 2 -30.32 -13.53 -31.70
CA LYS A 2 -28.92 -13.67 -32.21
C LYS A 2 -27.97 -12.51 -31.88
N HIS A 3 -28.45 -11.26 -31.82
CA HIS A 3 -27.60 -10.09 -31.51
C HIS A 3 -27.03 -10.10 -30.07
N LYS A 4 -27.82 -10.60 -29.10
CA LYS A 4 -27.39 -10.68 -27.69
C LYS A 4 -26.23 -11.68 -27.52
N SER A 5 -26.25 -12.77 -28.24
CA SER A 5 -25.19 -13.79 -28.24
C SER A 5 -23.87 -13.30 -28.85
N ILE A 6 -23.93 -12.43 -29.89
CA ILE A 6 -22.69 -11.89 -30.50
C ILE A 6 -22.02 -10.90 -29.57
N VAL A 7 -22.75 -9.97 -28.96
CA VAL A 7 -22.22 -8.98 -28.01
C VAL A 7 -21.61 -9.69 -26.78
N GLU A 8 -22.28 -10.73 -26.29
CA GLU A 8 -21.83 -11.52 -25.17
C GLU A 8 -20.50 -12.27 -25.48
N ASN A 9 -20.40 -12.86 -26.68
CA ASN A 9 -19.17 -13.53 -27.11
C ASN A 9 -18.00 -12.55 -27.31
N VAL A 10 -18.25 -11.38 -27.90
CA VAL A 10 -17.25 -10.33 -28.09
C VAL A 10 -16.76 -9.83 -26.73
N ALA A 11 -17.68 -9.54 -25.81
CA ALA A 11 -17.33 -9.12 -24.45
C ALA A 11 -16.48 -10.20 -23.74
N LYS A 12 -16.88 -11.46 -23.83
CA LYS A 12 -16.12 -12.59 -23.24
C LYS A 12 -14.70 -12.68 -23.79
N ILE A 13 -14.52 -12.52 -25.10
CA ILE A 13 -13.19 -12.54 -25.72
C ILE A 13 -12.34 -11.37 -25.20
N ILE A 14 -12.89 -10.15 -25.17
CA ILE A 14 -12.18 -8.97 -24.68
C ILE A 14 -11.74 -9.18 -23.22
N PHE A 15 -12.64 -9.60 -22.34
CA PHE A 15 -12.32 -9.85 -20.94
C PHE A 15 -11.27 -10.97 -20.78
N THR A 16 -11.35 -12.03 -21.60
CA THR A 16 -10.35 -13.10 -21.55
C THR A 16 -8.97 -12.59 -21.98
N VAL A 17 -8.89 -11.80 -23.05
CA VAL A 17 -7.62 -11.19 -23.49
C VAL A 17 -7.07 -10.28 -22.42
N CYS A 18 -7.88 -9.40 -21.81
CA CYS A 18 -7.46 -8.53 -20.71
C CYS A 18 -6.95 -9.35 -19.51
N ALA A 19 -7.62 -10.43 -19.15
CA ALA A 19 -7.20 -11.29 -18.06
C ALA A 19 -5.85 -11.98 -18.35
N VAL A 20 -5.66 -12.49 -19.57
CA VAL A 20 -4.39 -13.08 -19.99
C VAL A 20 -3.25 -12.06 -19.94
N VAL A 21 -3.48 -10.85 -20.47
CA VAL A 21 -2.47 -9.76 -20.41
C VAL A 21 -2.13 -9.39 -18.97
N ALA A 22 -3.13 -9.31 -18.09
CA ALA A 22 -2.89 -9.02 -16.67
C ALA A 22 -2.06 -10.11 -15.99
N ILE A 23 -2.34 -11.40 -16.26
CA ILE A 23 -1.56 -12.52 -15.74
C ILE A 23 -0.11 -12.44 -16.25
N PHE A 24 0.09 -12.20 -17.54
CA PHE A 24 1.43 -12.05 -18.12
C PHE A 24 2.20 -10.87 -17.50
N ALA A 25 1.54 -9.74 -17.26
CA ALA A 25 2.15 -8.58 -16.62
C ALA A 25 2.62 -8.92 -15.19
N VAL A 26 1.77 -9.54 -14.39
CA VAL A 26 2.12 -9.94 -13.02
C VAL A 26 3.27 -10.95 -13.00
N LEU A 27 3.22 -11.97 -13.86
CA LEU A 27 4.31 -12.95 -13.98
C LEU A 27 5.62 -12.30 -14.40
N SER A 28 5.58 -11.39 -15.37
CA SER A 28 6.78 -10.67 -15.84
C SER A 28 7.41 -9.83 -14.72
N ILE A 29 6.60 -9.10 -13.96
CA ILE A 29 7.08 -8.32 -12.81
C ILE A 29 7.69 -9.25 -11.76
N THR A 30 7.02 -10.36 -11.45
CA THR A 30 7.49 -11.33 -10.46
C THR A 30 8.85 -11.91 -10.87
N ILE A 31 8.96 -12.41 -12.11
CA ILE A 31 10.21 -12.96 -12.64
C ILE A 31 11.32 -11.91 -12.63
N TYR A 32 11.01 -10.69 -13.07
CA TYR A 32 11.99 -9.60 -13.08
C TYR A 32 12.49 -9.27 -11.66
N MET A 33 11.59 -9.20 -10.68
CA MET A 33 11.98 -8.94 -9.30
C MET A 33 12.86 -10.05 -8.73
N PHE A 34 12.55 -11.32 -9.02
CA PHE A 34 13.40 -12.43 -8.61
C PHE A 34 14.79 -12.37 -9.27
N LEU A 35 14.85 -12.17 -10.57
CA LEU A 35 16.12 -12.10 -11.30
C LEU A 35 17.00 -10.94 -10.84
N LYS A 36 16.42 -9.79 -10.52
CA LYS A 36 17.17 -8.59 -10.07
C LYS A 36 17.43 -8.60 -8.57
N GLY A 37 16.54 -9.19 -7.77
CA GLY A 37 16.69 -9.27 -6.33
C GLY A 37 17.62 -10.41 -5.87
N ALA A 38 17.61 -11.56 -6.54
CA ALA A 38 18.41 -12.71 -6.17
C ALA A 38 19.91 -12.42 -5.99
N PRO A 39 20.58 -11.65 -6.86
CA PRO A 39 22.00 -11.34 -6.68
C PRO A 39 22.32 -10.60 -5.38
N ALA A 40 21.39 -9.85 -4.81
CA ALA A 40 21.59 -9.14 -3.54
C ALA A 40 21.73 -10.15 -2.39
N PHE A 41 20.92 -11.21 -2.37
CA PHE A 41 20.98 -12.27 -1.37
C PHE A 41 22.32 -13.02 -1.41
N PHE A 42 22.87 -13.25 -2.59
CA PHE A 42 24.17 -13.93 -2.75
C PHE A 42 25.36 -13.03 -2.40
N LYS A 43 25.27 -11.73 -2.67
CA LYS A 43 26.38 -10.79 -2.40
C LYS A 43 26.45 -10.33 -0.95
N VAL A 44 25.30 -10.04 -0.35
CA VAL A 44 25.21 -9.47 1.01
C VAL A 44 25.06 -10.56 2.07
N GLY A 45 24.51 -11.71 1.66
CA GLY A 45 24.10 -12.78 2.57
C GLY A 45 22.71 -12.53 3.15
N VAL A 46 21.87 -13.57 3.19
CA VAL A 46 20.47 -13.48 3.64
C VAL A 46 20.37 -12.96 5.07
N LEU A 47 21.21 -13.45 5.97
CA LEU A 47 21.18 -13.04 7.37
C LEU A 47 21.57 -11.57 7.55
N ASN A 48 22.62 -11.13 6.89
CA ASN A 48 23.06 -9.74 6.95
C ASN A 48 22.04 -8.78 6.33
N LEU A 49 21.35 -9.21 5.27
CA LEU A 49 20.30 -8.43 4.64
C LEU A 49 19.08 -8.30 5.57
N LEU A 50 18.57 -9.43 6.10
CA LEU A 50 17.34 -9.44 6.89
C LEU A 50 17.51 -8.88 8.30
N PHE A 51 18.64 -9.15 8.97
CA PHE A 51 18.91 -8.74 10.35
C PHE A 51 19.86 -7.56 10.46
N GLY A 52 20.42 -7.10 9.34
CA GLY A 52 21.24 -5.89 9.34
C GLY A 52 20.42 -4.66 9.74
N THR A 53 21.02 -3.80 10.56
CA THR A 53 20.35 -2.60 11.08
C THR A 53 20.72 -1.33 10.33
N LYS A 54 21.78 -1.37 9.50
CA LYS A 54 22.25 -0.20 8.75
C LYS A 54 21.84 -0.30 7.29
N TRP A 55 21.15 0.73 6.81
CA TRP A 55 20.83 0.94 5.40
C TRP A 55 21.64 2.12 4.87
N ALA A 56 22.76 1.86 4.23
CA ALA A 56 23.65 2.88 3.68
C ALA A 56 24.25 2.42 2.33
N PRO A 57 23.45 2.31 1.26
CA PRO A 57 23.91 1.78 -0.03
C PRO A 57 24.93 2.69 -0.74
N THR A 58 24.97 3.98 -0.39
CA THR A 58 25.83 5.00 -0.99
C THR A 58 27.04 5.38 -0.15
N ALA A 59 27.24 4.72 1.02
CA ALA A 59 28.40 4.94 1.88
C ALA A 59 29.68 4.36 1.26
N ALA A 60 30.84 4.77 1.77
CA ALA A 60 32.12 4.22 1.36
C ALA A 60 32.19 2.69 1.57
N ASP A 61 31.59 2.21 2.68
CA ASP A 61 31.33 0.80 2.94
C ASP A 61 29.82 0.54 2.85
N PRO A 62 29.29 0.05 1.72
CA PRO A 62 27.86 -0.13 1.51
C PRO A 62 27.27 -1.17 2.46
N SER A 63 26.21 -0.82 3.17
CA SER A 63 25.45 -1.75 4.00
C SER A 63 23.97 -1.78 3.59
N TYR A 64 23.39 -2.99 3.61
CA TYR A 64 22.05 -3.26 3.06
C TYR A 64 21.15 -3.94 4.08
N GLY A 65 21.19 -3.52 5.34
CA GLY A 65 20.34 -4.08 6.39
C GLY A 65 18.90 -3.54 6.31
N ILE A 66 17.90 -4.41 6.19
CA ILE A 66 16.49 -4.02 6.04
C ILE A 66 15.65 -4.29 7.29
N LEU A 67 16.24 -4.68 8.41
CA LEU A 67 15.50 -5.03 9.63
C LEU A 67 14.56 -3.91 10.10
N TYR A 68 15.07 -2.68 10.18
CA TYR A 68 14.24 -1.56 10.59
C TYR A 68 13.12 -1.23 9.61
N ILE A 69 13.35 -1.42 8.31
CA ILE A 69 12.32 -1.23 7.29
C ILE A 69 11.18 -2.25 7.48
N ILE A 70 11.54 -3.52 7.74
CA ILE A 70 10.57 -4.58 8.02
C ILE A 70 9.79 -4.27 9.30
N LEU A 71 10.48 -3.96 10.40
CA LEU A 71 9.84 -3.65 11.68
C LEU A 71 8.91 -2.45 11.58
N THR A 72 9.35 -1.37 10.94
CA THR A 72 8.53 -0.18 10.74
C THR A 72 7.27 -0.49 9.91
N SER A 73 7.41 -1.31 8.88
CA SER A 73 6.28 -1.75 8.05
C SER A 73 5.28 -2.59 8.85
N ILE A 74 5.75 -3.53 9.66
CA ILE A 74 4.90 -4.38 10.50
C ILE A 74 4.17 -3.54 11.55
N ILE A 75 4.90 -2.68 12.27
CA ILE A 75 4.33 -1.83 13.31
C ILE A 75 3.32 -0.84 12.69
N GLY A 76 3.69 -0.18 11.59
CA GLY A 76 2.82 0.76 10.89
C GLY A 76 1.54 0.09 10.40
N THR A 77 1.64 -1.11 9.84
CA THR A 77 0.48 -1.89 9.41
C THR A 77 -0.39 -2.30 10.60
N ALA A 78 0.21 -2.78 11.69
CA ALA A 78 -0.52 -3.17 12.90
C ALA A 78 -1.30 -2.00 13.51
N VAL A 79 -0.67 -0.84 13.63
CA VAL A 79 -1.32 0.38 14.14
C VAL A 79 -2.44 0.82 13.19
N SER A 80 -2.22 0.79 11.88
CA SER A 80 -3.24 1.15 10.88
C SER A 80 -4.47 0.23 10.96
N ILE A 81 -4.26 -1.08 11.11
CA ILE A 81 -5.33 -2.06 11.28
C ILE A 81 -6.07 -1.84 12.60
N LEU A 82 -5.34 -1.61 13.69
CA LEU A 82 -5.92 -1.42 15.02
C LEU A 82 -6.87 -0.22 15.07
N ILE A 83 -6.56 0.83 14.34
CA ILE A 83 -7.40 2.04 14.25
C ILE A 83 -8.45 1.91 13.14
N GLY A 84 -8.03 1.46 11.97
CA GLY A 84 -8.87 1.46 10.77
C GLY A 84 -10.01 0.45 10.82
N VAL A 85 -9.75 -0.77 11.31
CA VAL A 85 -10.77 -1.83 11.34
C VAL A 85 -11.95 -1.48 12.25
N PRO A 86 -11.78 -1.01 13.51
CA PRO A 86 -12.91 -0.60 14.33
C PRO A 86 -13.75 0.50 13.68
N ILE A 87 -13.11 1.51 13.12
CA ILE A 87 -13.82 2.62 12.43
C ILE A 87 -14.60 2.09 11.24
N ALA A 88 -13.99 1.24 10.41
CA ALA A 88 -14.64 0.65 9.24
C ALA A 88 -15.84 -0.22 9.63
N LEU A 89 -15.71 -1.06 10.68
CA LEU A 89 -16.80 -1.89 11.19
C LEU A 89 -17.96 -1.03 11.74
N LEU A 90 -17.66 -0.04 12.56
CA LEU A 90 -18.69 0.86 13.09
C LEU A 90 -19.40 1.62 11.96
N THR A 91 -18.66 2.07 10.96
CA THR A 91 -19.25 2.73 9.78
C THR A 91 -20.14 1.78 8.99
N ALA A 92 -19.70 0.54 8.77
CA ALA A 92 -20.48 -0.46 8.06
C ALA A 92 -21.78 -0.80 8.80
N VAL A 93 -21.71 -1.07 10.10
CA VAL A 93 -22.89 -1.35 10.94
C VAL A 93 -23.83 -0.14 10.97
N PHE A 94 -23.31 1.07 11.12
CA PHE A 94 -24.11 2.28 11.10
C PHE A 94 -24.87 2.43 9.76
N LEU A 95 -24.22 2.20 8.65
CA LEU A 95 -24.84 2.34 7.32
C LEU A 95 -25.89 1.26 7.04
N THR A 96 -25.70 0.04 7.56
CA THR A 96 -26.60 -1.08 7.28
C THR A 96 -27.76 -1.18 8.27
N GLU A 97 -27.53 -0.93 9.56
CA GLU A 97 -28.51 -1.19 10.61
C GLU A 97 -29.17 0.08 11.15
N VAL A 98 -28.43 1.20 11.22
CA VAL A 98 -28.90 2.41 11.93
C VAL A 98 -29.34 3.51 10.97
N SER A 99 -28.65 3.63 9.83
CA SER A 99 -28.86 4.72 8.89
C SER A 99 -30.20 4.63 8.17
N ASN A 100 -30.78 5.77 7.87
CA ASN A 100 -31.95 5.82 7.00
C ASN A 100 -31.56 5.55 5.55
N LYS A 101 -32.52 5.02 4.76
CA LYS A 101 -32.30 4.64 3.33
C LYS A 101 -31.74 5.78 2.48
N LYS A 102 -32.07 7.04 2.79
CA LYS A 102 -31.60 8.20 2.01
C LYS A 102 -30.14 8.49 2.27
N LEU A 103 -29.69 8.42 3.53
CA LEU A 103 -28.30 8.63 3.91
C LEU A 103 -27.42 7.49 3.37
N SER A 104 -27.84 6.26 3.55
CA SER A 104 -27.13 5.08 3.05
C SER A 104 -26.96 5.11 1.52
N ALA A 105 -28.02 5.50 0.78
CA ALA A 105 -27.99 5.62 -0.68
C ALA A 105 -26.98 6.66 -1.21
N VAL A 106 -26.59 7.65 -0.41
CA VAL A 106 -25.58 8.66 -0.79
C VAL A 106 -24.19 8.28 -0.30
N VAL A 107 -24.09 7.79 0.92
CA VAL A 107 -22.77 7.51 1.55
C VAL A 107 -22.15 6.23 0.99
N GLN A 108 -22.95 5.19 0.73
CA GLN A 108 -22.42 3.92 0.24
C GLN A 108 -21.70 4.06 -1.11
N PRO A 109 -22.25 4.69 -2.16
CA PRO A 109 -21.49 4.92 -3.39
C PRO A 109 -20.24 5.78 -3.20
N ALA A 110 -20.28 6.75 -2.28
CA ALA A 110 -19.09 7.56 -1.97
C ALA A 110 -17.95 6.71 -1.35
N VAL A 111 -18.29 5.81 -0.44
CA VAL A 111 -17.32 4.86 0.15
C VAL A 111 -16.78 3.89 -0.91
N GLU A 112 -17.64 3.39 -1.80
CA GLU A 112 -17.26 2.53 -2.92
C GLU A 112 -16.29 3.25 -3.89
N LEU A 113 -16.53 4.52 -4.20
CA LEU A 113 -15.63 5.34 -5.01
C LEU A 113 -14.27 5.54 -4.33
N LEU A 114 -14.26 5.80 -3.01
CA LEU A 114 -13.00 5.89 -2.25
C LEU A 114 -12.25 4.55 -2.26
N ALA A 115 -12.95 3.43 -2.11
CA ALA A 115 -12.33 2.10 -2.16
C ALA A 115 -11.78 1.73 -3.55
N ALA A 116 -12.30 2.34 -4.63
CA ALA A 116 -11.80 2.14 -5.99
C ALA A 116 -10.45 2.82 -6.26
N ILE A 117 -10.03 3.77 -5.42
CA ILE A 117 -8.74 4.46 -5.57
C ILE A 117 -7.61 3.50 -5.15
N PRO A 118 -6.59 3.28 -6.00
CA PRO A 118 -5.44 2.45 -5.64
C PRO A 118 -4.75 2.93 -4.35
N SER A 119 -4.44 2.01 -3.44
CA SER A 119 -3.82 2.30 -2.15
C SER A 119 -2.49 3.07 -2.26
N VAL A 120 -1.76 2.91 -3.38
CA VAL A 120 -0.53 3.66 -3.66
C VAL A 120 -0.77 5.17 -3.71
N ILE A 121 -1.93 5.61 -4.24
CA ILE A 121 -2.28 7.04 -4.29
C ILE A 121 -2.49 7.58 -2.88
N TYR A 122 -3.16 6.84 -1.99
CA TYR A 122 -3.30 7.22 -0.59
C TYR A 122 -1.95 7.30 0.12
N GLY A 123 -1.04 6.35 -0.15
CA GLY A 123 0.33 6.38 0.38
C GLY A 123 1.11 7.60 -0.09
N LEU A 124 1.01 7.96 -1.37
CA LEU A 124 1.66 9.14 -1.94
C LEU A 124 1.10 10.44 -1.36
N LEU A 125 -0.22 10.55 -1.23
CA LEU A 125 -0.87 11.69 -0.58
C LEU A 125 -0.44 11.82 0.89
N GLY A 126 -0.34 10.68 1.60
CA GLY A 126 0.17 10.64 2.96
C GLY A 126 1.59 11.19 3.05
N LEU A 127 2.49 10.79 2.17
CA LEU A 127 3.85 11.32 2.11
C LEU A 127 3.89 12.81 1.81
N MET A 128 3.07 13.30 0.88
CA MET A 128 3.10 14.70 0.47
C MET A 128 2.44 15.64 1.47
N ILE A 129 1.38 15.19 2.14
CA ILE A 129 0.58 16.04 3.03
C ILE A 129 0.91 15.78 4.49
N LEU A 130 0.93 14.50 4.91
CA LEU A 130 1.12 14.14 6.32
C LEU A 130 2.55 14.38 6.79
N ASN A 131 3.54 14.04 5.97
CA ASN A 131 4.94 14.16 6.36
C ASN A 131 5.34 15.61 6.71
N PRO A 132 5.04 16.65 5.90
CA PRO A 132 5.32 18.02 6.29
C PRO A 132 4.56 18.50 7.52
N VAL A 133 3.33 18.02 7.72
CA VAL A 133 2.52 18.35 8.90
C VAL A 133 3.12 17.72 10.16
N LEU A 134 3.46 16.44 10.10
CA LEU A 134 4.10 15.72 11.20
C LEU A 134 5.46 16.33 11.55
N TYR A 135 6.27 16.69 10.57
CA TYR A 135 7.56 17.35 10.79
C TYR A 135 7.40 18.72 11.50
N LYS A 136 6.40 19.51 11.10
CA LYS A 136 6.10 20.77 11.80
C LYS A 136 5.63 20.53 13.24
N LEU A 137 4.80 19.51 13.44
CA LEU A 137 4.29 19.13 14.75
C LEU A 137 5.41 18.64 15.66
N GLU A 138 6.28 17.77 15.15
CA GLU A 138 7.47 17.28 15.84
C GLU A 138 8.38 18.44 16.26
N LYS A 139 8.69 19.33 15.31
CA LYS A 139 9.49 20.52 15.60
C LYS A 139 8.84 21.43 16.66
N HIS A 140 7.52 21.52 16.69
CA HIS A 140 6.81 22.34 17.69
C HIS A 140 6.82 21.68 19.08
N ILE A 141 6.66 20.38 19.14
CA ILE A 141 6.61 19.60 20.40
C ILE A 141 8.02 19.42 20.98
N PHE A 142 8.99 19.12 20.13
CA PHE A 142 10.37 18.79 20.54
C PHE A 142 11.34 19.95 20.30
N ALA A 143 10.88 21.18 20.09
CA ALA A 143 11.72 22.36 19.85
C ALA A 143 12.74 22.64 20.98
N ASN A 144 12.55 22.05 22.16
CA ASN A 144 13.47 22.13 23.29
C ASN A 144 14.45 20.94 23.40
N SER A 145 14.34 19.93 22.55
CA SER A 145 15.26 18.79 22.56
C SER A 145 16.30 18.98 21.46
N ALA A 146 17.41 19.62 21.80
CA ALA A 146 18.52 19.98 20.91
C ALA A 146 19.32 18.76 20.36
N THR A 147 18.71 17.61 20.15
CA THR A 147 19.42 16.38 19.74
C THR A 147 18.60 15.53 18.81
N HIS A 148 18.27 16.01 17.61
CA HIS A 148 18.00 15.11 16.48
C HIS A 148 18.34 15.84 15.19
N GLN A 149 19.63 15.82 14.86
CA GLN A 149 20.10 15.95 13.49
C GLN A 149 20.12 14.54 12.89
N PHE A 150 19.21 14.30 11.95
CA PHE A 150 19.31 13.21 11.00
C PHE A 150 19.52 13.78 9.60
#